data_cc90b2cede01c956f2235bf551ecaa28
#
_entry.id   cc90b2cede01c956f2235bf551ecaa28
#
_cell.length_a   1.000
_cell.length_b   1.000
_cell.length_c   1.000
_cell.angle_alpha   90.00
_cell.angle_beta   90.00
_cell.angle_gamma   90.00
#
_symmetry.space_group_name_H-M   'P 1'
#
loop_
_entity.id
_entity.type
_entity.pdbx_description
1 polymer ?
#
loop_
_entity_poly.entity_id
_entity_poly.type
_entity_poly.pdbx_seq_one_letter_code
_entity_poly.pdbx_strand_id
1 'polypeptide(L)'
;MAYQDITCYDSPNYTPGRGGTQVNVIVIHWWNSPDRNPGFEGAIRTLCNPAVGTSAHCVAEAGRVAWIVNAADTAWHAGDYSVNKRSIGIECN
;
A
#
# COMPACT_ATOMS: atom_id res chain seq x y z
N MET A 1 -4.05 19.93 10.42
CA MET A 1 -4.75 19.65 9.16
C MET A 1 -5.50 18.34 9.28
N ALA A 2 -6.77 18.36 8.98
CA ALA A 2 -7.59 17.15 9.03
C ALA A 2 -7.55 16.40 7.71
N TYR A 3 -7.52 15.10 7.78
CA TYR A 3 -7.67 14.23 6.61
C TYR A 3 -8.59 13.07 6.97
N GLN A 4 -9.15 12.43 5.95
CA GLN A 4 -10.04 11.29 6.13
C GLN A 4 -9.21 10.01 6.18
N ASP A 5 -9.43 9.21 7.22
CA ASP A 5 -8.82 7.89 7.38
C ASP A 5 -9.84 6.84 6.96
N ILE A 6 -9.51 6.07 5.95
CA ILE A 6 -10.42 5.08 5.37
C ILE A 6 -9.88 3.69 5.68
N THR A 7 -10.69 2.85 6.34
CA THR A 7 -10.28 1.54 6.81
C THR A 7 -11.20 0.41 6.35
N CYS A 8 -12.04 0.66 5.33
CA CYS A 8 -13.04 -0.32 4.88
C CYS A 8 -12.56 -1.22 3.73
N TYR A 9 -11.33 -1.06 3.27
CA TYR A 9 -10.77 -1.87 2.18
C TYR A 9 -9.67 -2.78 2.72
N ASP A 10 -9.63 -4.03 2.23
CA ASP A 10 -8.60 -4.99 2.61
C ASP A 10 -8.00 -5.63 1.36
N SER A 11 -6.68 -5.55 1.21
CA SER A 11 -5.99 -6.26 0.14
C SER A 11 -5.66 -7.68 0.59
N PRO A 12 -5.89 -8.70 -0.25
CA PRO A 12 -5.45 -10.06 0.05
C PRO A 12 -3.96 -10.29 -0.25
N ASN A 13 -3.28 -9.30 -0.85
CA ASN A 13 -1.93 -9.45 -1.35
C ASN A 13 -0.91 -9.07 -0.28
N TYR A 14 -0.82 -9.87 0.78
CA TYR A 14 0.12 -9.61 1.87
C TYR A 14 0.56 -10.91 2.53
N THR A 15 1.65 -10.83 3.27
CA THR A 15 2.13 -11.93 4.13
C THR A 15 1.83 -11.55 5.58
N PRO A 16 1.17 -12.43 6.35
CA PRO A 16 0.92 -12.16 7.77
C PRO A 16 2.20 -11.98 8.56
N GLY A 17 2.23 -10.93 9.38
CA GLY A 17 3.39 -10.61 10.21
C GLY A 17 4.57 -10.06 9.41
N ARG A 18 5.71 -9.98 10.06
CA ARG A 18 6.96 -9.48 9.47
C ARG A 18 8.16 -10.38 9.79
N GLY A 19 7.91 -11.59 10.26
CA GLY A 19 8.98 -12.53 10.57
C GLY A 19 9.95 -12.03 11.65
N GLY A 20 9.49 -11.19 12.57
CA GLY A 20 10.33 -10.60 13.60
C GLY A 20 11.15 -9.39 13.14
N THR A 21 11.00 -8.96 11.90
CA THR A 21 11.73 -7.82 11.36
C THR A 21 11.06 -6.51 11.79
N GLN A 22 11.86 -5.55 12.25
CA GLN A 22 11.35 -4.23 12.61
C GLN A 22 11.24 -3.33 11.39
N VAL A 23 10.21 -2.48 11.39
CA VAL A 23 10.03 -1.47 10.35
C VAL A 23 11.05 -0.34 10.57
N ASN A 24 11.85 -0.06 9.54
CA ASN A 24 12.85 1.01 9.59
C ASN A 24 12.94 1.82 8.29
N VAL A 25 12.02 1.56 7.34
CA VAL A 25 12.02 2.23 6.02
C VAL A 25 10.58 2.57 5.66
N ILE A 26 10.39 3.72 5.04
CA ILE A 26 9.14 4.08 4.36
C ILE A 26 9.48 4.15 2.87
N VAL A 27 8.72 3.42 2.06
CA VAL A 27 8.87 3.42 0.60
C VAL A 27 7.65 4.08 0.01
N ILE A 28 7.87 5.13 -0.77
CA ILE A 28 6.80 5.87 -1.41
C ILE A 28 6.79 5.51 -2.88
N HIS A 29 5.65 5.00 -3.35
CA HIS A 29 5.39 4.67 -4.73
C HIS A 29 4.46 5.71 -5.34
N TRP A 30 4.43 5.79 -6.65
CA TRP A 30 3.62 6.74 -7.38
C TRP A 30 2.85 6.01 -8.48
N TRP A 31 1.52 6.15 -8.48
CA TRP A 31 0.68 5.45 -9.45
C TRP A 31 0.36 6.28 -10.69
N ASN A 32 0.55 7.57 -10.62
CA ASN A 32 0.17 8.48 -11.69
C ASN A 32 1.25 8.53 -12.78
N SER A 33 0.84 8.48 -14.04
CA SER A 33 1.72 8.64 -15.19
C SER A 33 1.04 9.53 -16.24
N PRO A 34 1.80 10.08 -17.20
CA PRO A 34 1.20 10.92 -18.24
C PRO A 34 0.10 10.24 -19.03
N ASP A 35 0.21 8.92 -19.21
CA ASP A 35 -0.72 8.15 -20.05
C ASP A 35 -1.77 7.40 -19.24
N ARG A 36 -1.61 7.32 -17.92
CA ARG A 36 -2.45 6.44 -17.13
C ARG A 36 -2.54 6.91 -15.69
N ASN A 37 -3.74 7.25 -15.26
CA ASN A 37 -4.01 7.61 -13.88
C ASN A 37 -5.28 6.91 -13.44
N PRO A 38 -5.18 5.81 -12.67
CA PRO A 38 -6.37 5.08 -12.20
C PRO A 38 -7.18 5.86 -11.16
N GLY A 39 -6.60 6.91 -10.58
CA GLY A 39 -7.21 7.64 -9.48
C GLY A 39 -7.10 6.88 -8.16
N PHE A 40 -7.55 7.52 -7.09
CA PHE A 40 -7.45 6.98 -5.73
C PHE A 40 -8.18 5.63 -5.60
N GLU A 41 -9.44 5.58 -6.01
CA GLU A 41 -10.24 4.36 -5.90
C GLU A 41 -9.77 3.27 -6.88
N GLY A 42 -9.31 3.68 -8.06
CA GLY A 42 -8.73 2.74 -9.03
C GLY A 42 -7.46 2.09 -8.53
N ALA A 43 -6.61 2.85 -7.85
CA ALA A 43 -5.40 2.31 -7.22
C ALA A 43 -5.76 1.30 -6.12
N ILE A 44 -6.75 1.62 -5.29
CA ILE A 44 -7.24 0.70 -4.25
C ILE A 44 -7.75 -0.59 -4.87
N ARG A 45 -8.60 -0.50 -5.90
CA ARG A 45 -9.15 -1.69 -6.57
C ARG A 45 -8.05 -2.56 -7.16
N THR A 46 -7.04 -1.96 -7.76
CA THR A 46 -5.90 -2.68 -8.33
C THR A 46 -5.14 -3.44 -7.24
N LEU A 47 -4.80 -2.75 -6.16
CA LEU A 47 -4.00 -3.33 -5.08
C LEU A 47 -4.79 -4.31 -4.20
N CYS A 48 -6.11 -4.28 -4.27
CA CYS A 48 -6.98 -5.25 -3.59
C CYS A 48 -7.38 -6.43 -4.49
N ASN A 49 -6.92 -6.46 -5.74
CA ASN A 49 -7.22 -7.54 -6.67
C ASN A 49 -6.19 -8.67 -6.51
N PRO A 50 -6.63 -9.90 -6.13
CA PRO A 50 -5.68 -11.00 -5.94
C PRO A 50 -4.93 -11.40 -7.21
N ALA A 51 -5.48 -11.12 -8.39
CA ALA A 51 -4.82 -11.44 -9.65
C ALA A 51 -3.60 -10.56 -9.93
N VAL A 52 -3.48 -9.40 -9.28
CA VAL A 52 -2.37 -8.47 -9.47
C VAL A 52 -1.11 -8.91 -8.71
N GLY A 53 -1.28 -9.48 -7.52
CA GLY A 53 -0.16 -9.99 -6.72
C GLY A 53 0.76 -8.90 -6.17
N THR A 54 0.25 -7.69 -6.01
CA THR A 54 1.01 -6.57 -5.42
C THR A 54 0.09 -5.77 -4.51
N SER A 55 0.67 -5.04 -3.58
CA SER A 55 -0.10 -4.21 -2.65
C SER A 55 0.77 -3.08 -2.09
N ALA A 56 0.19 -2.32 -1.18
CA ALA A 56 0.88 -1.35 -0.34
C ALA A 56 0.13 -1.33 0.99
N HIS A 57 0.71 -0.74 2.02
CA HIS A 57 0.01 -0.60 3.29
C HIS A 57 -1.10 0.43 3.17
N CYS A 58 -0.83 1.54 2.51
CA CYS A 58 -1.86 2.55 2.30
C CYS A 58 -1.77 3.19 0.92
N VAL A 59 -2.90 3.76 0.52
CA VAL A 59 -3.05 4.57 -0.69
C VAL A 59 -3.42 5.97 -0.22
N ALA A 60 -2.67 6.98 -0.65
CA ALA A 60 -2.83 8.33 -0.15
C ALA A 60 -2.98 9.34 -1.28
N GLU A 61 -3.83 10.31 -1.07
CA GLU A 61 -3.91 11.51 -1.89
C GLU A 61 -4.26 12.70 -1.00
N ALA A 62 -4.36 13.89 -1.58
CA ALA A 62 -4.67 15.09 -0.80
C ALA A 62 -6.00 14.89 -0.04
N GLY A 63 -5.95 14.99 1.27
CA GLY A 63 -7.11 14.95 2.14
C GLY A 63 -7.59 13.58 2.56
N ARG A 64 -7.02 12.48 2.05
CA ARG A 64 -7.48 11.14 2.46
C ARG A 64 -6.41 10.07 2.33
N VAL A 65 -6.49 9.08 3.22
CA VAL A 65 -5.59 7.91 3.25
C VAL A 65 -6.45 6.67 3.44
N ALA A 66 -6.24 5.66 2.62
CA ALA A 66 -6.88 4.35 2.77
C ALA A 66 -5.84 3.32 3.19
N TRP A 67 -6.04 2.69 4.34
CA TRP A 67 -5.19 1.58 4.81
C TRP A 67 -5.79 0.28 4.29
N ILE A 68 -5.04 -0.44 3.47
CA ILE A 68 -5.51 -1.68 2.84
C ILE A 68 -4.77 -2.92 3.30
N VAL A 69 -3.59 -2.76 3.91
CA VAL A 69 -2.85 -3.83 4.60
C VAL A 69 -2.48 -3.30 5.98
N ASN A 70 -2.66 -4.11 7.01
CA ASN A 70 -2.31 -3.74 8.37
C ASN A 70 -0.80 -3.50 8.46
N ALA A 71 -0.39 -2.46 9.20
CA ALA A 71 1.02 -2.12 9.37
C ALA A 71 1.84 -3.23 10.05
N ALA A 72 1.19 -4.13 10.80
CA ALA A 72 1.85 -5.29 11.42
C ALA A 72 2.15 -6.41 10.42
N ASP A 73 1.58 -6.34 9.21
CA ASP A 73 1.76 -7.34 8.17
C ASP A 73 2.71 -6.82 7.07
N THR A 74 3.15 -7.73 6.19
CA THR A 74 4.07 -7.41 5.10
C THR A 74 3.28 -7.21 3.81
N ALA A 75 3.23 -5.98 3.32
CA ALA A 75 2.65 -5.69 2.01
C ALA A 75 3.65 -6.04 0.90
N TRP A 76 3.16 -6.33 -0.30
CA TRP A 76 3.97 -6.73 -1.45
C TRP A 76 4.11 -5.54 -2.39
N HIS A 77 5.06 -4.65 -2.12
CA HIS A 77 5.13 -3.39 -2.88
C HIS A 77 6.49 -3.10 -3.53
N ALA A 78 7.60 -3.65 -2.99
CA ALA A 78 8.93 -3.23 -3.42
C ALA A 78 9.59 -4.21 -4.42
N GLY A 79 8.95 -5.34 -4.71
CA GLY A 79 9.57 -6.37 -5.55
C GLY A 79 10.73 -7.11 -4.88
N ASP A 80 11.00 -6.80 -3.63
CA ASP A 80 12.07 -7.39 -2.81
C ASP A 80 11.49 -7.70 -1.44
N TYR A 81 11.43 -8.97 -1.08
CA TYR A 81 10.80 -9.41 0.15
C TYR A 81 11.52 -8.87 1.39
N SER A 82 12.84 -8.76 1.33
CA SER A 82 13.63 -8.19 2.42
C SER A 82 13.23 -6.74 2.71
N VAL A 83 13.03 -5.94 1.67
CA VAL A 83 12.55 -4.57 1.79
C VAL A 83 11.11 -4.55 2.27
N ASN A 84 10.25 -5.42 1.73
CA ASN A 84 8.85 -5.48 2.12
C ASN A 84 8.69 -5.73 3.61
N LYS A 85 9.48 -6.64 4.19
CA LYS A 85 9.39 -6.99 5.62
C LYS A 85 9.73 -5.83 6.54
N ARG A 86 10.60 -4.92 6.13
CA ARG A 86 11.09 -3.84 7.00
C ARG A 86 10.55 -2.47 6.65
N SER A 87 9.55 -2.38 5.77
CA SER A 87 9.05 -1.10 5.30
C SER A 87 7.54 -0.96 5.43
N ILE A 88 7.11 0.30 5.43
CA ILE A 88 5.73 0.68 5.16
C ILE A 88 5.70 1.18 3.73
N GLY A 89 4.86 0.59 2.90
CA GLY A 89 4.68 1.02 1.52
C GLY A 89 3.49 1.95 1.39
N ILE A 90 3.71 3.10 0.78
CA ILE A 90 2.69 4.12 0.56
C ILE A 90 2.57 4.36 -0.94
N GLU A 91 1.38 4.19 -1.47
CA GLU A 91 1.08 4.50 -2.86
C GLU A 91 0.45 5.88 -2.92
N CYS A 92 1.05 6.80 -3.66
CA CYS A 92 0.62 8.21 -3.72
C CYS A 92 0.28 8.65 -5.13
N ASN A 93 -0.52 9.70 -5.19
CA ASN A 93 -0.73 10.42 -6.44
C ASN A 93 0.35 11.47 -6.62
#